data_3ebf686618d1b6d3c0be4d060d899c9f
#
_entry.id   3ebf686618d1b6d3c0be4d060d899c9f
#
_cell.length_a   1.000
_cell.length_b   1.000
_cell.length_c   1.000
_cell.angle_alpha   90.00
_cell.angle_beta   90.00
_cell.angle_gamma   90.00
#
_symmetry.space_group_name_H-M   'P 1'
#
loop_
_entity.id
_entity.type
_entity.pdbx_description
1 polymer ?
#
loop_
_entity_poly.entity_id
_entity_poly.type
_entity_poly.pdbx_seq_one_letter_code
_entity_poly.pdbx_strand_id
1 'polypeptide(L)'
;MAEFLSSRGGWPVMVRPELRDPLVAALATRPARSQMLRGASGIGKTTLAAQVGEELTRLDMTVVPVVALEELSEVPLAALAPLLNASAVADASDDVAGRVQRLIGLIGGAPDRYVLIVDDAPLLDALSASVVYQLVRVYGVPTLLTARDEHRLVGPIARMLHEDLVTVTDLEPLDAAQLEELVEHHLAGSVRPESVVGLLRATAGNPLLLRELVLTAQRAGRVHEGPFGVEVEAAALPVHLVDSVRHRVTELDAEELGFVRLLALAQPWPADLVAMEDAEVLSSLRSRGLVDDGAGVGIRLT
;
A
#
# COMPACT_ATOMS: atom_id res chain seq x y z
N MET A 1 21.95 -1.19 10.59
CA MET A 1 21.60 0.25 10.56
C MET A 1 20.80 0.45 9.31
N ALA A 2 19.51 0.79 9.43
CA ALA A 2 18.66 1.00 8.26
C ALA A 2 19.10 2.24 7.47
N GLU A 3 18.89 2.19 6.17
CA GLU A 3 19.11 3.33 5.28
C GLU A 3 17.83 4.16 5.25
N PHE A 4 17.94 5.50 5.33
CA PHE A 4 16.81 6.41 5.33
C PHE A 4 16.91 7.44 4.21
N LEU A 5 15.77 7.68 3.56
CA LEU A 5 15.60 8.74 2.57
C LEU A 5 14.76 9.86 3.18
N SER A 6 15.05 11.11 2.79
CA SER A 6 14.24 12.26 3.21
C SER A 6 12.98 12.39 2.36
N SER A 7 11.80 12.37 2.97
CA SER A 7 10.56 12.71 2.28
C SER A 7 10.40 14.23 2.12
N ARG A 8 9.49 14.67 1.23
CA ARG A 8 9.16 16.09 1.00
C ARG A 8 8.67 16.83 2.27
N GLY A 9 8.42 16.14 3.37
CA GLY A 9 7.96 16.72 4.65
C GLY A 9 8.93 16.53 5.82
N GLY A 10 10.19 16.16 5.56
CA GLY A 10 11.20 15.97 6.62
C GLY A 10 11.01 14.69 7.46
N TRP A 11 10.00 13.86 7.17
CA TRP A 11 9.84 12.56 7.79
C TRP A 11 10.75 11.54 7.10
N PRO A 12 11.54 10.74 7.83
CA PRO A 12 12.39 9.73 7.22
C PRO A 12 11.58 8.62 6.57
N VAL A 13 12.08 8.12 5.47
CA VAL A 13 11.52 6.96 4.77
C VAL A 13 12.52 5.82 4.90
N MET A 14 12.13 4.78 5.59
CA MET A 14 12.97 3.60 5.76
C MET A 14 13.11 2.87 4.42
N VAL A 15 14.35 2.58 4.04
CA VAL A 15 14.63 1.68 2.94
C VAL A 15 14.63 0.25 3.48
N ARG A 16 13.89 -0.63 2.80
CA ARG A 16 13.82 -2.06 3.11
C ARG A 16 14.48 -2.88 1.99
N PRO A 17 15.82 -3.01 2.00
CA PRO A 17 16.54 -3.68 0.91
C PRO A 17 16.09 -5.13 0.74
N GLU A 18 15.74 -5.81 1.85
CA GLU A 18 15.24 -7.18 1.88
C GLU A 18 13.94 -7.38 1.09
N LEU A 19 13.13 -6.32 0.90
CA LEU A 19 11.94 -6.31 0.07
C LEU A 19 12.19 -5.69 -1.30
N ARG A 20 12.93 -4.57 -1.35
CA ARG A 20 13.21 -3.82 -2.58
C ARG A 20 14.04 -4.65 -3.57
N ASP A 21 15.16 -5.22 -3.12
CA ASP A 21 16.14 -5.83 -4.02
C ASP A 21 15.61 -7.09 -4.73
N PRO A 22 14.84 -7.99 -4.09
CA PRO A 22 14.16 -9.08 -4.79
C PRO A 22 13.15 -8.60 -5.84
N LEU A 23 12.40 -7.51 -5.57
CA LEU A 23 11.46 -6.92 -6.53
C LEU A 23 12.19 -6.35 -7.74
N VAL A 24 13.27 -5.60 -7.52
CA VAL A 24 14.12 -5.08 -8.59
C VAL A 24 14.69 -6.23 -9.43
N ALA A 25 15.23 -7.27 -8.79
CA ALA A 25 15.76 -8.44 -9.48
C ALA A 25 14.70 -9.14 -10.31
N ALA A 26 13.48 -9.34 -9.78
CA ALA A 26 12.38 -9.98 -10.50
C ALA A 26 11.94 -9.20 -11.75
N LEU A 27 11.93 -7.87 -11.68
CA LEU A 27 11.51 -6.99 -12.76
C LEU A 27 12.60 -6.75 -13.82
N ALA A 28 13.88 -6.73 -13.39
CA ALA A 28 15.01 -6.48 -14.27
C ALA A 28 15.57 -7.74 -14.96
N THR A 29 15.39 -8.93 -14.34
CA THR A 29 15.90 -10.20 -14.88
C THR A 29 15.00 -10.70 -16.02
N ARG A 30 15.57 -11.45 -16.98
CA ARG A 30 14.79 -12.03 -18.10
C ARG A 30 14.74 -13.56 -18.02
N PRO A 31 13.55 -14.16 -18.22
CA PRO A 31 12.25 -13.50 -18.42
C PRO A 31 11.80 -12.76 -17.16
N ALA A 32 11.30 -11.52 -17.33
CA ALA A 32 10.84 -10.72 -16.20
C ALA A 32 9.57 -11.32 -15.58
N ARG A 33 9.44 -11.13 -14.26
CA ARG A 33 8.23 -11.53 -13.52
C ARG A 33 7.58 -10.30 -12.91
N SER A 34 6.37 -10.03 -13.34
CA SER A 34 5.59 -8.95 -12.73
C SER A 34 5.28 -9.25 -11.25
N GLN A 35 5.17 -8.20 -10.46
CA GLN A 35 5.02 -8.27 -9.00
C GLN A 35 3.81 -7.47 -8.56
N MET A 36 3.19 -7.88 -7.45
CA MET A 36 2.14 -7.13 -6.78
C MET A 36 2.50 -6.96 -5.31
N LEU A 37 2.55 -5.71 -4.85
CA LEU A 37 2.64 -5.37 -3.43
C LEU A 37 1.23 -5.26 -2.86
N ARG A 38 0.92 -6.08 -1.88
CA ARG A 38 -0.37 -6.06 -1.19
C ARG A 38 -0.17 -5.72 0.28
N GLY A 39 -1.14 -5.08 0.91
CA GLY A 39 -1.12 -4.76 2.34
C GLY A 39 -2.06 -3.61 2.69
N ALA A 40 -2.20 -3.35 3.98
CA ALA A 40 -3.09 -2.33 4.52
C ALA A 40 -2.83 -0.92 3.96
N SER A 41 -3.83 -0.05 4.03
CA SER A 41 -3.66 1.37 3.69
C SER A 41 -2.59 2.01 4.58
N GLY A 42 -1.70 2.82 3.99
CA GLY A 42 -0.63 3.50 4.74
C GLY A 42 0.58 2.65 5.13
N ILE A 43 0.63 1.36 4.75
CA ILE A 43 1.72 0.44 5.11
C ILE A 43 3.04 0.71 4.37
N GLY A 44 3.02 1.57 3.33
CA GLY A 44 4.21 1.96 2.59
C GLY A 44 4.36 1.36 1.19
N LYS A 45 3.30 0.76 0.60
CA LYS A 45 3.33 0.17 -0.76
C LYS A 45 3.83 1.14 -1.84
N THR A 46 3.21 2.31 -1.94
CA THR A 46 3.58 3.36 -2.91
C THR A 46 5.02 3.83 -2.69
N THR A 47 5.46 3.91 -1.44
CA THR A 47 6.83 4.28 -1.09
C THR A 47 7.84 3.23 -1.56
N LEU A 48 7.57 1.94 -1.29
CA LEU A 48 8.42 0.85 -1.76
C LEU A 48 8.41 0.76 -3.30
N ALA A 49 7.25 0.93 -3.93
CA ALA A 49 7.15 0.95 -5.39
C ALA A 49 7.98 2.10 -6.01
N ALA A 50 8.00 3.28 -5.38
CA ALA A 50 8.85 4.39 -5.81
C ALA A 50 10.35 4.06 -5.68
N GLN A 51 10.78 3.47 -4.55
CA GLN A 51 12.17 3.02 -4.35
C GLN A 51 12.59 1.98 -5.40
N VAL A 52 11.72 1.02 -5.69
CA VAL A 52 11.96 0.03 -6.77
C VAL A 52 12.10 0.73 -8.12
N GLY A 53 11.23 1.71 -8.41
CA GLY A 53 11.29 2.50 -9.65
C GLY A 53 12.59 3.29 -9.80
N GLU A 54 13.09 3.89 -8.72
CA GLU A 54 14.38 4.59 -8.71
C GLU A 54 15.55 3.64 -9.02
N GLU A 55 15.54 2.44 -8.42
CA GLU A 55 16.59 1.45 -8.71
C GLU A 55 16.51 0.93 -10.16
N LEU A 56 15.31 0.66 -10.67
CA LEU A 56 15.13 0.24 -12.06
C LEU A 56 15.57 1.34 -13.03
N THR A 57 15.37 2.61 -12.69
CA THR A 57 15.88 3.73 -13.47
C THR A 57 17.42 3.78 -13.48
N ARG A 58 18.08 3.45 -12.36
CA ARG A 58 19.55 3.31 -12.30
C ARG A 58 20.08 2.15 -13.15
N LEU A 59 19.21 1.17 -13.43
CA LEU A 59 19.51 0.05 -14.35
C LEU A 59 19.09 0.36 -15.80
N ASP A 60 18.98 1.64 -16.17
CA ASP A 60 18.62 2.14 -17.51
C ASP A 60 17.23 1.70 -18.00
N MET A 61 16.32 1.28 -17.10
CA MET A 61 14.93 1.03 -17.44
C MET A 61 14.09 2.30 -17.41
N THR A 62 13.17 2.44 -18.33
CA THR A 62 12.20 3.55 -18.34
C THR A 62 10.97 3.18 -17.50
N VAL A 63 10.84 3.83 -16.35
CA VAL A 63 9.68 3.66 -15.47
C VAL A 63 8.47 4.42 -16.04
N VAL A 64 7.37 3.71 -16.23
CA VAL A 64 6.08 4.25 -16.70
C VAL A 64 5.09 4.21 -15.54
N PRO A 65 4.85 5.34 -14.85
CA PRO A 65 3.89 5.40 -13.76
C PRO A 65 2.45 5.42 -14.28
N VAL A 66 1.59 4.62 -13.65
CA VAL A 66 0.14 4.60 -13.85
C VAL A 66 -0.50 4.71 -12.48
N VAL A 67 -1.27 5.76 -12.24
CA VAL A 67 -1.94 6.00 -10.95
C VAL A 67 -3.44 5.85 -11.16
N ALA A 68 -4.04 4.93 -10.41
CA ALA A 68 -5.48 4.77 -10.39
C ALA A 68 -6.07 5.61 -9.25
N LEU A 69 -7.21 6.25 -9.52
CA LEU A 69 -7.95 7.06 -8.56
C LEU A 69 -9.39 6.54 -8.49
N GLU A 70 -9.90 6.40 -7.28
CA GLU A 70 -11.25 5.87 -7.04
C GLU A 70 -12.33 6.70 -7.76
N GLU A 71 -12.21 8.02 -7.73
CA GLU A 71 -13.14 8.96 -8.37
C GLU A 71 -13.16 8.85 -9.90
N LEU A 72 -12.12 8.25 -10.48
CA LEU A 72 -11.96 8.10 -11.93
C LEU A 72 -12.09 6.64 -12.39
N SER A 73 -12.41 5.72 -11.51
CA SER A 73 -12.50 4.28 -11.82
C SER A 73 -13.56 3.90 -12.84
N GLU A 74 -14.59 4.74 -13.01
CA GLU A 74 -15.62 4.57 -14.04
C GLU A 74 -15.32 5.35 -15.34
N VAL A 75 -14.30 6.21 -15.36
CA VAL A 75 -13.93 7.02 -16.53
C VAL A 75 -12.97 6.23 -17.43
N PRO A 76 -13.39 5.85 -18.65
CA PRO A 76 -12.56 5.03 -19.54
C PRO A 76 -11.20 5.66 -19.83
N LEU A 77 -10.12 4.88 -19.64
CA LEU A 77 -8.72 5.27 -19.87
C LEU A 77 -8.21 6.42 -19.00
N ALA A 78 -8.89 6.73 -17.90
CA ALA A 78 -8.51 7.84 -17.03
C ALA A 78 -7.11 7.66 -16.46
N ALA A 79 -6.76 6.45 -15.99
CA ALA A 79 -5.44 6.17 -15.43
C ALA A 79 -4.31 6.26 -16.49
N LEU A 80 -4.62 6.05 -17.77
CA LEU A 80 -3.67 6.13 -18.88
C LEU A 80 -3.69 7.50 -19.58
N ALA A 81 -4.61 8.41 -19.24
CA ALA A 81 -4.75 9.70 -19.91
C ALA A 81 -3.44 10.52 -19.97
N PRO A 82 -2.61 10.59 -18.91
CA PRO A 82 -1.34 11.29 -18.98
C PRO A 82 -0.38 10.69 -20.04
N LEU A 83 -0.37 9.37 -20.18
CA LEU A 83 0.47 8.65 -21.16
C LEU A 83 -0.04 8.83 -22.59
N LEU A 84 -1.37 8.76 -22.77
CA LEU A 84 -2.02 8.95 -24.08
C LEU A 84 -1.87 10.38 -24.62
N ASN A 85 -1.69 11.36 -23.74
CA ASN A 85 -1.47 12.76 -24.08
C ASN A 85 0.03 13.13 -24.17
N ALA A 86 0.94 12.19 -23.85
CA ALA A 86 2.36 12.42 -24.01
C ALA A 86 2.74 12.61 -25.49
N SER A 87 3.67 13.50 -25.78
CA SER A 87 4.09 13.85 -27.16
C SER A 87 4.55 12.66 -28.00
N ALA A 88 5.09 11.62 -27.36
CA ALA A 88 5.51 10.39 -28.05
C ALA A 88 4.31 9.51 -28.50
N VAL A 89 3.12 9.70 -27.94
CA VAL A 89 1.91 8.92 -28.20
C VAL A 89 0.85 9.76 -28.92
N ALA A 90 0.71 11.03 -28.56
CA ALA A 90 -0.30 11.92 -29.11
C ALA A 90 0.07 12.35 -30.54
N ASP A 91 -0.86 12.08 -31.47
CA ASP A 91 -0.87 12.67 -32.81
C ASP A 91 -2.22 13.37 -33.00
N ALA A 92 -2.20 14.56 -33.59
CA ALA A 92 -3.41 15.36 -33.78
C ALA A 92 -4.45 14.68 -34.68
N SER A 93 -4.04 13.71 -35.49
CA SER A 93 -4.90 12.94 -36.39
C SER A 93 -5.48 11.66 -35.78
N ASP A 94 -4.96 11.20 -34.62
CA ASP A 94 -5.38 9.96 -34.01
C ASP A 94 -6.62 10.13 -33.12
N ASP A 95 -7.55 9.20 -33.27
CA ASP A 95 -8.60 8.97 -32.28
C ASP A 95 -8.03 8.29 -31.00
N VAL A 96 -8.85 8.10 -30.01
CA VAL A 96 -8.44 7.45 -28.73
C VAL A 96 -7.92 6.02 -28.96
N ALA A 97 -8.55 5.28 -29.86
CA ALA A 97 -8.13 3.91 -30.17
C ALA A 97 -6.74 3.88 -30.83
N GLY A 98 -6.47 4.79 -31.76
CA GLY A 98 -5.16 4.94 -32.39
C GLY A 98 -4.07 5.27 -31.37
N ARG A 99 -4.35 6.17 -30.42
CA ARG A 99 -3.41 6.49 -29.33
C ARG A 99 -3.14 5.29 -28.41
N VAL A 100 -4.16 4.52 -28.05
CA VAL A 100 -3.98 3.29 -27.27
C VAL A 100 -3.12 2.29 -28.01
N GLN A 101 -3.36 2.06 -29.33
CA GLN A 101 -2.54 1.17 -30.14
C GLN A 101 -1.08 1.65 -30.23
N ARG A 102 -0.88 2.93 -30.36
CA ARG A 102 0.48 3.51 -30.39
C ARG A 102 1.20 3.36 -29.04
N LEU A 103 0.50 3.58 -27.91
CA LEU A 103 1.04 3.35 -26.57
C LEU A 103 1.45 1.89 -26.38
N ILE A 104 0.58 0.96 -26.74
CA ILE A 104 0.86 -0.48 -26.70
C ILE A 104 2.05 -0.83 -27.60
N GLY A 105 2.09 -0.29 -28.82
CA GLY A 105 3.19 -0.51 -29.75
C GLY A 105 4.53 0.05 -29.24
N LEU A 106 4.52 1.24 -28.62
CA LEU A 106 5.71 1.86 -28.06
C LEU A 106 6.29 1.06 -26.88
N ILE A 107 5.46 0.71 -25.91
CA ILE A 107 5.88 0.01 -24.70
C ILE A 107 6.10 -1.47 -25.00
N GLY A 108 5.12 -2.13 -25.64
CA GLY A 108 5.17 -3.55 -25.95
C GLY A 108 6.21 -3.92 -27.01
N GLY A 109 6.58 -2.97 -27.88
CA GLY A 109 7.65 -3.16 -28.86
C GLY A 109 9.06 -3.17 -28.28
N ALA A 110 9.24 -2.72 -27.04
CA ALA A 110 10.52 -2.70 -26.34
C ALA A 110 10.34 -3.11 -24.84
N PRO A 111 9.83 -4.32 -24.54
CA PRO A 111 9.49 -4.72 -23.18
C PRO A 111 10.70 -4.73 -22.23
N ASP A 112 11.91 -4.87 -22.77
CA ASP A 112 13.15 -4.84 -21.98
C ASP A 112 13.55 -3.44 -21.52
N ARG A 113 12.99 -2.42 -22.15
CA ARG A 113 13.29 -1.02 -21.85
C ARG A 113 12.32 -0.42 -20.84
N TYR A 114 11.08 -0.89 -20.80
CA TYR A 114 10.01 -0.31 -20.02
C TYR A 114 9.66 -1.18 -18.83
N VAL A 115 9.27 -0.54 -17.74
CA VAL A 115 8.62 -1.15 -16.59
C VAL A 115 7.41 -0.31 -16.18
N LEU A 116 6.26 -0.94 -16.00
CA LEU A 116 5.06 -0.27 -15.49
C LEU A 116 5.07 -0.29 -13.96
N ILE A 117 4.75 0.85 -13.34
CA ILE A 117 4.43 0.91 -11.91
C ILE A 117 3.00 1.39 -11.80
N VAL A 118 2.10 0.50 -11.40
CA VAL A 118 0.66 0.75 -11.29
C VAL A 118 0.28 0.87 -9.83
N ASP A 119 -0.01 2.10 -9.39
CA ASP A 119 -0.42 2.34 -8.01
C ASP A 119 -1.94 2.20 -7.85
N ASP A 120 -2.36 1.52 -6.78
CA ASP A 120 -3.75 1.16 -6.47
C ASP A 120 -4.47 0.45 -7.65
N ALA A 121 -3.83 -0.58 -8.23
CA ALA A 121 -4.29 -1.31 -9.41
C ALA A 121 -5.77 -1.78 -9.37
N PRO A 122 -6.38 -2.15 -8.22
CA PRO A 122 -7.81 -2.47 -8.14
C PRO A 122 -8.75 -1.32 -8.53
N LEU A 123 -8.28 -0.08 -8.48
CA LEU A 123 -9.04 1.13 -8.82
C LEU A 123 -8.92 1.53 -10.30
N LEU A 124 -8.19 0.77 -11.11
CA LEU A 124 -8.11 1.02 -12.54
C LEU A 124 -9.50 0.88 -13.19
N ASP A 125 -9.82 1.81 -14.08
CA ASP A 125 -10.94 1.63 -15.00
C ASP A 125 -10.74 0.39 -15.88
N ALA A 126 -11.83 -0.19 -16.36
CA ALA A 126 -11.82 -1.47 -17.07
C ALA A 126 -10.94 -1.47 -18.34
N LEU A 127 -10.88 -0.33 -19.05
CA LEU A 127 -10.06 -0.22 -20.26
C LEU A 127 -8.58 -0.08 -19.93
N SER A 128 -8.21 0.76 -18.95
CA SER A 128 -6.83 0.87 -18.47
C SER A 128 -6.33 -0.48 -17.94
N ALA A 129 -7.14 -1.18 -17.13
CA ALA A 129 -6.81 -2.52 -16.65
C ALA A 129 -6.58 -3.52 -17.80
N SER A 130 -7.39 -3.44 -18.88
CA SER A 130 -7.25 -4.29 -20.06
C SER A 130 -5.97 -4.01 -20.84
N VAL A 131 -5.57 -2.72 -20.96
CA VAL A 131 -4.30 -2.34 -21.60
C VAL A 131 -3.11 -2.83 -20.79
N VAL A 132 -3.13 -2.66 -19.46
CA VAL A 132 -2.06 -3.17 -18.57
C VAL A 132 -1.96 -4.69 -18.69
N TYR A 133 -3.10 -5.41 -18.61
CA TYR A 133 -3.12 -6.86 -18.79
C TYR A 133 -2.52 -7.28 -20.15
N GLN A 134 -2.87 -6.61 -21.24
CA GLN A 134 -2.33 -6.90 -22.57
C GLN A 134 -0.82 -6.69 -22.63
N LEU A 135 -0.30 -5.60 -22.06
CA LEU A 135 1.14 -5.33 -22.01
C LEU A 135 1.90 -6.44 -21.25
N VAL A 136 1.36 -6.90 -20.14
CA VAL A 136 1.96 -7.99 -19.35
C VAL A 136 1.83 -9.33 -20.08
N ARG A 137 0.61 -9.69 -20.47
CA ARG A 137 0.30 -11.04 -20.99
C ARG A 137 0.86 -11.32 -22.38
N VAL A 138 0.76 -10.33 -23.27
CA VAL A 138 1.13 -10.49 -24.69
C VAL A 138 2.56 -10.06 -24.95
N TYR A 139 2.99 -8.97 -24.33
CA TYR A 139 4.29 -8.37 -24.64
C TYR A 139 5.35 -8.67 -23.58
N GLY A 140 4.97 -9.23 -22.42
CA GLY A 140 5.91 -9.55 -21.35
C GLY A 140 6.51 -8.30 -20.67
N VAL A 141 5.81 -7.16 -20.71
CA VAL A 141 6.29 -5.93 -20.06
C VAL A 141 6.28 -6.12 -18.53
N PRO A 142 7.44 -6.00 -17.86
CA PRO A 142 7.51 -6.11 -16.43
C PRO A 142 6.65 -5.04 -15.76
N THR A 143 5.89 -5.44 -14.75
CA THR A 143 4.94 -4.55 -14.09
C THR A 143 4.98 -4.77 -12.59
N LEU A 144 5.07 -3.68 -11.83
CA LEU A 144 4.84 -3.64 -10.39
C LEU A 144 3.47 -3.03 -10.12
N LEU A 145 2.60 -3.80 -9.48
CA LEU A 145 1.27 -3.37 -9.09
C LEU A 145 1.24 -3.13 -7.58
N THR A 146 0.48 -2.16 -7.11
CA THR A 146 0.10 -2.10 -5.69
C THR A 146 -1.39 -2.36 -5.52
N ALA A 147 -1.77 -2.98 -4.41
CA ALA A 147 -3.16 -3.23 -4.06
C ALA A 147 -3.34 -3.13 -2.53
N ARG A 148 -4.51 -2.66 -2.09
CA ARG A 148 -4.89 -2.71 -0.68
C ARG A 148 -5.60 -4.01 -0.39
N ASP A 149 -5.46 -4.52 0.85
CA ASP A 149 -6.09 -5.78 1.26
C ASP A 149 -7.61 -5.72 1.18
N GLU A 150 -8.19 -4.55 1.49
CA GLU A 150 -9.62 -4.30 1.44
C GLU A 150 -10.22 -4.30 0.03
N HIS A 151 -9.40 -4.10 -1.00
CA HIS A 151 -9.91 -4.04 -2.38
C HIS A 151 -9.95 -5.42 -3.02
N ARG A 152 -11.15 -5.85 -3.40
CA ARG A 152 -11.32 -7.08 -4.15
C ARG A 152 -10.72 -6.92 -5.56
N LEU A 153 -9.83 -7.83 -5.91
CA LEU A 153 -9.30 -7.89 -7.27
C LEU A 153 -10.36 -8.46 -8.21
N VAL A 154 -10.67 -7.73 -9.27
CA VAL A 154 -11.66 -8.11 -10.28
C VAL A 154 -11.11 -7.94 -11.70
N GLY A 155 -11.83 -8.48 -12.67
CA GLY A 155 -11.54 -8.27 -14.09
C GLY A 155 -10.11 -8.66 -14.52
N PRO A 156 -9.44 -7.84 -15.36
CA PRO A 156 -8.12 -8.14 -15.91
C PRO A 156 -7.05 -8.31 -14.84
N ILE A 157 -7.11 -7.53 -13.74
CA ILE A 157 -6.12 -7.62 -12.65
C ILE A 157 -6.22 -8.95 -11.90
N ALA A 158 -7.44 -9.40 -11.57
CA ALA A 158 -7.64 -10.72 -10.98
C ALA A 158 -7.17 -11.84 -11.92
N ARG A 159 -7.37 -11.69 -13.23
CA ARG A 159 -6.92 -12.65 -14.23
C ARG A 159 -5.41 -12.79 -14.26
N MET A 160 -4.65 -11.69 -14.05
CA MET A 160 -3.18 -11.76 -13.98
C MET A 160 -2.69 -12.70 -12.87
N LEU A 161 -3.40 -12.73 -11.73
CA LEU A 161 -3.08 -13.66 -10.64
C LEU A 161 -3.47 -15.10 -10.99
N HIS A 162 -4.65 -15.31 -11.57
CA HIS A 162 -5.10 -16.66 -11.96
C HIS A 162 -4.24 -17.31 -13.06
N GLU A 163 -3.60 -16.50 -13.89
CA GLU A 163 -2.71 -16.96 -14.96
C GLU A 163 -1.22 -16.97 -14.53
N ASP A 164 -0.93 -16.81 -13.25
CA ASP A 164 0.44 -16.78 -12.69
C ASP A 164 1.38 -15.75 -13.37
N LEU A 165 0.79 -14.65 -13.90
CA LEU A 165 1.56 -13.59 -14.54
C LEU A 165 2.20 -12.64 -13.51
N VAL A 166 1.71 -12.67 -12.28
CA VAL A 166 2.11 -11.76 -11.19
C VAL A 166 2.33 -12.57 -9.91
N THR A 167 3.47 -12.32 -9.26
CA THR A 167 3.75 -12.85 -7.91
C THR A 167 3.33 -11.81 -6.87
N VAL A 168 2.63 -12.25 -5.82
CA VAL A 168 2.18 -11.36 -4.72
C VAL A 168 3.22 -11.36 -3.61
N THR A 169 3.54 -10.16 -3.13
CA THR A 169 4.34 -9.92 -1.92
C THR A 169 3.49 -9.12 -0.95
N ASP A 170 3.15 -9.72 0.18
CA ASP A 170 2.44 -9.04 1.25
C ASP A 170 3.42 -8.16 2.04
N LEU A 171 3.02 -6.90 2.26
CA LEU A 171 3.82 -5.92 2.97
C LEU A 171 3.38 -5.85 4.43
N GLU A 172 4.23 -6.37 5.30
CA GLU A 172 3.98 -6.44 6.74
C GLU A 172 4.17 -5.08 7.42
N PRO A 173 3.44 -4.82 8.52
CA PRO A 173 3.66 -3.66 9.39
C PRO A 173 5.11 -3.60 9.90
N LEU A 174 5.51 -2.41 10.36
CA LEU A 174 6.79 -2.24 11.06
C LEU A 174 6.77 -3.05 12.36
N ASP A 175 7.83 -3.80 12.60
CA ASP A 175 8.09 -4.37 13.91
C ASP A 175 8.58 -3.31 14.92
N ALA A 176 8.76 -3.70 16.18
CA ALA A 176 9.18 -2.78 17.24
C ALA A 176 10.54 -2.15 16.95
N ALA A 177 11.50 -2.91 16.41
CA ALA A 177 12.85 -2.44 16.13
C ALA A 177 12.87 -1.47 14.94
N GLN A 178 12.13 -1.77 13.89
CA GLN A 178 11.98 -0.89 12.72
C GLN A 178 11.26 0.43 13.09
N LEU A 179 10.23 0.33 13.94
CA LEU A 179 9.50 1.50 14.45
C LEU A 179 10.42 2.38 15.30
N GLU A 180 11.17 1.79 16.25
CA GLU A 180 12.14 2.47 17.10
C GLU A 180 13.18 3.19 16.23
N GLU A 181 13.84 2.51 15.31
CA GLU A 181 14.86 3.08 14.43
C GLU A 181 14.32 4.25 13.60
N LEU A 182 13.10 4.14 13.09
CA LEU A 182 12.43 5.20 12.32
C LEU A 182 12.16 6.45 13.17
N VAL A 183 11.66 6.27 14.40
CA VAL A 183 11.36 7.37 15.32
C VAL A 183 12.64 8.01 15.85
N GLU A 184 13.64 7.22 16.22
CA GLU A 184 14.96 7.71 16.66
C GLU A 184 15.64 8.55 15.57
N HIS A 185 15.56 8.08 14.32
CA HIS A 185 16.10 8.85 13.20
C HIS A 185 15.37 10.19 13.02
N HIS A 186 14.04 10.21 13.17
CA HIS A 186 13.24 11.44 13.05
C HIS A 186 13.50 12.43 14.19
N LEU A 187 13.59 11.94 15.42
CA LEU A 187 13.78 12.76 16.61
C LEU A 187 15.24 13.09 16.91
N ALA A 188 16.18 12.50 16.13
CA ALA A 188 17.63 12.61 16.34
C ALA A 188 18.09 12.24 17.77
N GLY A 189 17.42 11.25 18.40
CA GLY A 189 17.74 10.79 19.74
C GLY A 189 17.10 9.44 20.06
N SER A 190 17.69 8.72 21.02
CA SER A 190 17.16 7.43 21.46
C SER A 190 15.79 7.57 22.09
N VAL A 191 14.87 6.69 21.74
CA VAL A 191 13.49 6.69 22.21
C VAL A 191 13.34 5.74 23.39
N ARG A 192 12.58 6.13 24.41
CA ARG A 192 12.32 5.27 25.58
C ARG A 192 11.52 4.02 25.18
N PRO A 193 11.88 2.84 25.73
CA PRO A 193 11.15 1.59 25.40
C PRO A 193 9.64 1.65 25.63
N GLU A 194 9.20 2.37 26.68
CA GLU A 194 7.79 2.54 26.98
C GLU A 194 7.06 3.33 25.89
N SER A 195 7.73 4.33 25.29
CA SER A 195 7.21 5.10 24.17
C SER A 195 7.11 4.23 22.91
N VAL A 196 8.12 3.39 22.63
CA VAL A 196 8.10 2.43 21.52
C VAL A 196 6.90 1.50 21.65
N VAL A 197 6.68 0.91 22.82
CA VAL A 197 5.53 0.02 23.09
C VAL A 197 4.20 0.78 22.92
N GLY A 198 4.13 2.01 23.40
CA GLY A 198 2.94 2.86 23.28
C GLY A 198 2.61 3.19 21.81
N LEU A 199 3.63 3.59 21.04
CA LEU A 199 3.51 3.89 19.61
C LEU A 199 3.13 2.65 18.81
N LEU A 200 3.77 1.50 19.08
CA LEU A 200 3.46 0.24 18.40
C LEU A 200 2.00 -0.17 18.64
N ARG A 201 1.51 -0.09 19.89
CA ARG A 201 0.12 -0.40 20.21
C ARG A 201 -0.87 0.56 19.53
N ALA A 202 -0.54 1.85 19.46
CA ALA A 202 -1.41 2.86 18.90
C ALA A 202 -1.50 2.80 17.36
N THR A 203 -0.46 2.29 16.69
CA THR A 203 -0.33 2.31 15.23
C THR A 203 -0.38 0.93 14.59
N ALA A 204 -0.32 -0.14 15.40
CA ALA A 204 -0.13 -1.51 14.94
C ALA A 204 1.04 -1.65 13.92
N GLY A 205 2.08 -0.82 14.06
CA GLY A 205 3.22 -0.79 13.14
C GLY A 205 2.96 -0.12 11.80
N ASN A 206 1.81 0.55 11.60
CA ASN A 206 1.50 1.27 10.36
C ASN A 206 2.34 2.55 10.25
N PRO A 207 3.21 2.71 9.23
CA PRO A 207 4.11 3.85 9.10
C PRO A 207 3.40 5.19 8.95
N LEU A 208 2.24 5.23 8.27
CA LEU A 208 1.47 6.45 8.09
C LEU A 208 0.89 6.92 9.43
N LEU A 209 0.28 6.00 10.19
CA LEU A 209 -0.27 6.29 11.51
C LEU A 209 0.84 6.72 12.47
N LEU A 210 1.99 6.06 12.44
CA LEU A 210 3.16 6.39 13.25
C LEU A 210 3.63 7.83 12.97
N ARG A 211 3.81 8.17 11.70
CA ARG A 211 4.20 9.52 11.28
C ARG A 211 3.24 10.57 11.83
N GLU A 212 1.95 10.40 11.62
CA GLU A 212 0.94 11.37 12.03
C GLU A 212 0.86 11.51 13.56
N LEU A 213 1.01 10.40 14.28
CA LEU A 213 0.98 10.38 15.73
C LEU A 213 2.20 11.13 16.32
N VAL A 214 3.42 10.84 15.83
CA VAL A 214 4.65 11.51 16.29
C VAL A 214 4.63 13.00 15.95
N LEU A 215 4.26 13.37 14.72
CA LEU A 215 4.15 14.77 14.31
C LEU A 215 3.09 15.53 15.13
N THR A 216 2.00 14.87 15.49
CA THR A 216 0.96 15.47 16.35
C THR A 216 1.47 15.65 17.78
N ALA A 217 2.18 14.66 18.32
CA ALA A 217 2.80 14.76 19.63
C ALA A 217 3.83 15.92 19.69
N GLN A 218 4.66 16.06 18.65
CA GLN A 218 5.62 17.18 18.54
C GLN A 218 4.91 18.54 18.52
N ARG A 219 3.86 18.70 17.68
CA ARG A 219 3.08 19.95 17.61
C ARG A 219 2.37 20.28 18.93
N ALA A 220 1.98 19.27 19.68
CA ALA A 220 1.33 19.42 20.99
C ALA A 220 2.31 19.62 22.15
N GLY A 221 3.63 19.65 21.91
CA GLY A 221 4.65 19.74 22.95
C GLY A 221 4.70 18.52 23.87
N ARG A 222 4.34 17.32 23.35
CA ARG A 222 4.32 16.05 24.09
C ARG A 222 5.50 15.13 23.74
N VAL A 223 6.55 15.70 23.21
CA VAL A 223 7.84 15.04 23.01
C VAL A 223 8.83 15.67 23.96
N HIS A 224 9.34 14.91 24.90
CA HIS A 224 10.20 15.40 25.97
C HIS A 224 11.56 14.70 25.95
N GLU A 225 12.64 15.45 25.95
CA GLU A 225 13.97 14.90 26.15
C GLU A 225 14.22 14.68 27.66
N GLY A 226 14.65 13.49 28.00
CA GLY A 226 14.95 13.11 29.38
C GLY A 226 16.30 12.38 29.52
N PRO A 227 16.75 12.12 30.72
CA PRO A 227 18.05 11.46 30.96
C PRO A 227 18.13 10.04 30.45
N PHE A 228 16.99 9.41 30.11
CA PHE A 228 16.89 8.03 29.61
C PHE A 228 16.38 7.97 28.18
N GLY A 229 16.46 9.06 27.42
CA GLY A 229 15.99 9.16 26.04
C GLY A 229 14.73 10.02 25.88
N VAL A 230 14.28 10.10 24.64
CA VAL A 230 13.11 10.88 24.24
C VAL A 230 11.83 10.13 24.64
N GLU A 231 10.97 10.80 25.38
CA GLU A 231 9.63 10.32 25.70
C GLU A 231 8.63 10.91 24.70
N VAL A 232 7.87 10.04 24.07
CA VAL A 232 6.77 10.41 23.18
C VAL A 232 5.47 9.98 23.84
N GLU A 233 4.70 10.95 24.34
CA GLU A 233 3.36 10.66 24.83
C GLU A 233 2.44 10.43 23.63
N ALA A 234 1.99 9.19 23.47
CA ALA A 234 1.02 8.83 22.42
C ALA A 234 -0.27 9.64 22.66
N ALA A 235 -0.45 10.69 21.89
CA ALA A 235 -1.68 11.46 21.88
C ALA A 235 -2.78 10.67 21.15
N ALA A 236 -4.04 11.07 21.35
CA ALA A 236 -5.12 10.55 20.50
C ALA A 236 -4.79 10.81 19.00
N LEU A 237 -5.11 9.86 18.16
CA LEU A 237 -4.93 9.98 16.71
C LEU A 237 -5.57 11.29 16.20
N PRO A 238 -4.95 11.98 15.24
CA PRO A 238 -5.52 13.17 14.62
C PRO A 238 -6.92 12.91 14.06
N VAL A 239 -7.80 13.91 14.15
CA VAL A 239 -9.21 13.79 13.75
C VAL A 239 -9.38 13.27 12.31
N HIS A 240 -8.52 13.70 11.39
CA HIS A 240 -8.58 13.26 9.99
C HIS A 240 -8.22 11.76 9.79
N LEU A 241 -7.40 11.17 10.67
CA LEU A 241 -7.15 9.72 10.67
C LEU A 241 -8.30 8.97 11.33
N VAL A 242 -8.88 9.55 12.38
CA VAL A 242 -10.13 9.06 12.96
C VAL A 242 -11.25 9.07 11.93
N ASP A 243 -11.30 10.06 11.06
CA ASP A 243 -12.29 10.16 9.99
C ASP A 243 -12.07 9.13 8.88
N SER A 244 -10.83 8.79 8.53
CA SER A 244 -10.53 7.68 7.62
C SER A 244 -10.95 6.32 8.20
N VAL A 245 -10.74 6.10 9.49
CA VAL A 245 -11.27 4.92 10.20
C VAL A 245 -12.79 4.99 10.32
N ARG A 246 -13.35 6.18 10.60
CA ARG A 246 -14.80 6.38 10.64
C ARG A 246 -15.47 6.07 9.30
N HIS A 247 -14.87 6.45 8.18
CA HIS A 247 -15.45 6.14 6.87
C HIS A 247 -15.61 4.64 6.67
N ARG A 248 -14.61 3.85 7.05
CA ARG A 248 -14.68 2.38 7.06
C ARG A 248 -15.77 1.83 8.00
N VAL A 249 -15.98 2.51 9.13
CA VAL A 249 -16.98 2.13 10.14
C VAL A 249 -18.40 2.61 9.77
N THR A 250 -18.55 3.69 9.02
CA THR A 250 -19.87 4.18 8.54
C THR A 250 -20.49 3.33 7.45
N GLU A 251 -19.70 2.50 6.77
CA GLU A 251 -20.19 1.52 5.79
C GLU A 251 -20.68 0.22 6.44
N LEU A 252 -20.52 0.08 7.74
CA LEU A 252 -20.97 -1.09 8.49
C LEU A 252 -22.46 -0.95 8.84
N ASP A 253 -23.17 -2.08 8.76
CA ASP A 253 -24.51 -2.15 9.28
C ASP A 253 -24.54 -2.17 10.82
N ALA A 254 -25.73 -2.19 11.42
CA ALA A 254 -25.88 -2.10 12.87
C ALA A 254 -25.32 -3.32 13.61
N GLU A 255 -25.35 -4.51 13.00
CA GLU A 255 -24.84 -5.76 13.58
C GLU A 255 -23.31 -5.79 13.47
N GLU A 256 -22.75 -5.48 12.30
CA GLU A 256 -21.31 -5.36 12.08
C GLU A 256 -20.68 -4.33 13.03
N LEU A 257 -21.31 -3.15 13.15
CA LEU A 257 -20.86 -2.10 14.07
C LEU A 257 -20.93 -2.53 15.54
N GLY A 258 -21.97 -3.27 15.92
CA GLY A 258 -22.11 -3.86 17.26
C GLY A 258 -20.97 -4.82 17.56
N PHE A 259 -20.64 -5.69 16.62
CA PHE A 259 -19.57 -6.68 16.77
C PHE A 259 -18.18 -6.02 16.83
N VAL A 260 -17.89 -5.02 15.97
CA VAL A 260 -16.66 -4.23 16.01
C VAL A 260 -16.47 -3.51 17.35
N ARG A 261 -17.55 -2.96 17.94
CA ARG A 261 -17.50 -2.33 19.27
C ARG A 261 -17.20 -3.33 20.39
N LEU A 262 -17.77 -4.52 20.31
CA LEU A 262 -17.47 -5.60 21.27
C LEU A 262 -16.01 -6.03 21.18
N LEU A 263 -15.49 -6.25 19.97
CA LEU A 263 -14.09 -6.57 19.77
C LEU A 263 -13.17 -5.47 20.27
N ALA A 264 -13.49 -4.20 20.04
CA ALA A 264 -12.69 -3.07 20.52
C ALA A 264 -12.54 -3.02 22.05
N LEU A 265 -13.52 -3.57 22.78
CA LEU A 265 -13.52 -3.58 24.24
C LEU A 265 -12.83 -4.82 24.82
N ALA A 266 -12.82 -5.95 24.11
CA ALA A 266 -12.48 -7.25 24.68
C ALA A 266 -11.54 -8.12 23.82
N GLN A 267 -10.77 -7.52 22.90
CA GLN A 267 -9.83 -8.26 22.06
C GLN A 267 -8.54 -8.68 22.80
N PRO A 268 -7.94 -9.84 22.48
CA PRO A 268 -8.40 -10.81 21.50
C PRO A 268 -9.60 -11.61 21.97
N TRP A 269 -10.62 -11.77 21.09
CA TRP A 269 -11.79 -12.58 21.41
C TRP A 269 -11.54 -14.04 21.02
N PRO A 270 -11.70 -15.01 21.93
CA PRO A 270 -11.55 -16.41 21.60
C PRO A 270 -12.50 -16.84 20.48
N ALA A 271 -11.97 -17.45 19.43
CA ALA A 271 -12.77 -17.81 18.25
C ALA A 271 -13.87 -18.82 18.55
N ASP A 272 -13.71 -19.64 19.59
CA ASP A 272 -14.65 -20.63 20.08
C ASP A 272 -15.84 -20.03 20.85
N LEU A 273 -15.75 -18.75 21.21
CA LEU A 273 -16.85 -18.01 21.88
C LEU A 273 -17.72 -17.21 20.89
N VAL A 274 -17.41 -17.23 19.58
CA VAL A 274 -18.27 -16.59 18.58
C VAL A 274 -19.51 -17.45 18.37
N ALA A 275 -20.67 -16.87 18.64
CA ALA A 275 -21.91 -17.54 18.37
C ALA A 275 -22.07 -17.87 16.87
N MET A 276 -22.74 -18.97 16.54
CA MET A 276 -22.97 -19.34 15.13
C MET A 276 -23.73 -18.24 14.36
N GLU A 277 -24.56 -17.46 15.08
CA GLU A 277 -25.29 -16.30 14.53
C GLU A 277 -24.39 -15.17 14.11
N ASP A 278 -23.22 -15.01 14.75
CA ASP A 278 -22.23 -13.98 14.43
C ASP A 278 -21.25 -14.40 13.32
N ALA A 279 -21.31 -15.64 12.84
CA ALA A 279 -20.37 -16.17 11.87
C ALA A 279 -20.47 -15.45 10.51
N GLU A 280 -21.65 -15.01 10.09
CA GLU A 280 -21.85 -14.24 8.86
C GLU A 280 -21.27 -12.82 9.00
N VAL A 281 -21.52 -12.17 10.14
CA VAL A 281 -20.97 -10.85 10.48
C VAL A 281 -19.44 -10.91 10.50
N LEU A 282 -18.89 -11.92 11.15
CA LEU A 282 -17.43 -12.13 11.21
C LEU A 282 -16.83 -12.36 9.82
N SER A 283 -17.51 -13.15 8.97
CA SER A 283 -17.08 -13.39 7.58
C SER A 283 -17.09 -12.10 6.75
N SER A 284 -18.12 -11.26 6.93
CA SER A 284 -18.21 -9.95 6.28
C SER A 284 -17.10 -9.02 6.75
N LEU A 285 -16.86 -8.89 8.05
CA LEU A 285 -15.80 -8.06 8.61
C LEU A 285 -14.40 -8.53 8.19
N ARG A 286 -14.18 -9.85 8.07
CA ARG A 286 -12.93 -10.41 7.51
C ARG A 286 -12.75 -10.04 6.05
N SER A 287 -13.80 -10.14 5.23
CA SER A 287 -13.75 -9.80 3.82
C SER A 287 -13.46 -8.31 3.57
N ARG A 288 -13.77 -7.46 4.56
CA ARG A 288 -13.49 -6.01 4.58
C ARG A 288 -12.14 -5.68 5.24
N GLY A 289 -11.37 -6.68 5.69
CA GLY A 289 -10.09 -6.47 6.35
C GLY A 289 -10.17 -5.71 7.68
N LEU A 290 -11.30 -5.80 8.39
CA LEU A 290 -11.51 -5.13 9.69
C LEU A 290 -11.21 -6.05 10.86
N VAL A 291 -11.09 -7.36 10.62
CA VAL A 291 -10.91 -8.39 11.66
C VAL A 291 -9.94 -9.45 11.15
N ASP A 292 -9.01 -9.85 12.02
CA ASP A 292 -8.04 -10.92 11.78
C ASP A 292 -8.10 -12.00 12.86
N ASP A 293 -7.74 -13.24 12.50
CA ASP A 293 -7.73 -14.42 13.41
C ASP A 293 -6.48 -14.53 14.28
N GLY A 294 -5.59 -13.54 14.24
CA GLY A 294 -4.48 -13.37 15.15
C GLY A 294 -3.63 -14.63 15.41
N ALA A 295 -3.18 -15.35 14.38
CA ALA A 295 -2.26 -16.51 14.48
C ALA A 295 -2.62 -17.54 15.58
N GLY A 296 -3.91 -17.82 15.78
CA GLY A 296 -4.40 -18.81 16.76
C GLY A 296 -4.62 -18.29 18.18
N VAL A 297 -4.50 -16.99 18.40
CA VAL A 297 -4.70 -16.36 19.73
C VAL A 297 -6.13 -15.81 19.91
N GLY A 298 -6.91 -15.69 18.82
CA GLY A 298 -8.27 -15.16 18.84
C GLY A 298 -8.49 -14.03 17.83
N ILE A 299 -9.75 -13.62 17.70
CA ILE A 299 -10.21 -12.61 16.76
C ILE A 299 -9.81 -11.21 17.24
N ARG A 300 -9.27 -10.38 16.36
CA ARG A 300 -8.84 -9.02 16.65
C ARG A 300 -9.29 -8.05 15.56
N LEU A 301 -9.41 -6.78 15.92
CA LEU A 301 -9.52 -5.68 14.96
C LEU A 301 -8.13 -5.41 14.31
N THR A 302 -8.14 -5.16 13.01
CA THR A 302 -6.96 -4.83 12.19
C THR A 302 -6.76 -3.34 12.07
#